data_34e7d808da7db469f0ae5e5f9ed86a2b
#
_entry.id   34e7d808da7db469f0ae5e5f9ed86a2b
#
_cell.length_a   1.000
_cell.length_b   1.000
_cell.length_c   1.000
_cell.angle_alpha   90.00
_cell.angle_beta   90.00
_cell.angle_gamma   90.00
#
_symmetry.space_group_name_H-M   'P 1'
#
loop_
_entity.id
_entity.type
_entity.pdbx_description
1 polymer ?
#
loop_
_entity_poly.entity_id
_entity_poly.type
_entity_poly.pdbx_seq_one_letter_code
_entity_poly.pdbx_strand_id
1 'polypeptide(L)'
;MKKLLSYILLALMVLGASAAFAGDKIVVAHRGASGYLPEHSLEAKSAAYFMGADYIEQDVVMTKDDKLVVLHDHFLDRVTDVMEKFPNRFRTVDGQKRWFAIDFTLAEIKSLEMTEGFKVKDGKKVQGFKARFPMGKSHFEVSTLEEELELIQGLNQSTGKNVGIYPEIKAPWFHRFEGKDISVAVLKTLKKYGYTKKSDNVYVQCFDPIETRRIKKELLPELGMDLKVVQLIAETSWLETMENKDGKLVPYNYDWMFEKGGMAKVAEYADGIGPWKPMLVKNESTADNLIITDMVKEAHENGMEVHPYTFRLDEGRIPSYAKDFEDMLDIFLNKVGVDGVFTDFPDRAVNFVRASK
;
A
#
# COMPACT_ATOMS: atom_id res chain seq x y z
N MET A 1 -46.35 0.47 47.83
CA MET A 1 -45.66 -0.45 46.97
C MET A 1 -45.65 0.00 45.49
N LYS A 2 -45.25 1.27 45.17
CA LYS A 2 -45.18 1.81 43.81
C LYS A 2 -43.97 2.73 43.59
N LYS A 3 -42.90 2.65 44.35
CA LYS A 3 -41.68 3.50 44.19
C LYS A 3 -40.36 2.71 44.17
N LEU A 4 -40.38 1.40 43.93
CA LEU A 4 -39.18 0.57 43.91
C LEU A 4 -38.88 -0.04 42.54
N LEU A 5 -39.65 0.30 41.46
CA LEU A 5 -39.47 -0.24 40.11
C LEU A 5 -38.82 0.74 39.10
N SER A 6 -38.45 1.96 39.53
CA SER A 6 -37.89 2.99 38.62
C SER A 6 -36.36 3.11 38.63
N TYR A 7 -35.64 2.33 39.43
CA TYR A 7 -34.16 2.42 39.53
C TYR A 7 -33.40 1.26 38.91
N ILE A 8 -34.09 0.27 38.31
CA ILE A 8 -33.44 -0.89 37.67
C ILE A 8 -33.32 -0.72 36.13
N LEU A 9 -33.93 0.32 35.55
CA LEU A 9 -33.89 0.55 34.08
C LEU A 9 -32.83 1.55 33.62
N LEU A 10 -31.99 2.07 34.52
CA LEU A 10 -30.96 3.07 34.15
C LEU A 10 -29.51 2.56 34.30
N ALA A 11 -29.32 1.28 34.62
CA ALA A 11 -27.99 0.66 34.78
C ALA A 11 -27.59 -0.32 33.65
N LEU A 12 -28.33 -0.35 32.53
CA LEU A 12 -28.12 -1.28 31.43
C LEU A 12 -27.77 -0.61 30.10
N MET A 13 -27.33 0.66 30.12
CA MET A 13 -26.96 1.39 28.89
C MET A 13 -25.51 1.91 28.86
N VAL A 14 -24.56 1.29 29.54
CA VAL A 14 -23.13 1.64 29.42
C VAL A 14 -22.26 0.37 29.39
N LEU A 15 -22.73 -0.66 28.72
CA LEU A 15 -21.91 -1.83 28.36
C LEU A 15 -22.21 -2.20 26.90
N GLY A 16 -22.11 -1.20 26.04
CA GLY A 16 -22.34 -1.36 24.62
C GLY A 16 -21.19 -0.76 23.83
N ALA A 17 -20.42 -1.63 23.22
CA ALA A 17 -19.52 -1.37 22.11
C ALA A 17 -18.03 -1.21 22.46
N SER A 18 -17.41 -2.30 22.86
CA SER A 18 -16.14 -2.68 22.28
C SER A 18 -16.36 -4.03 21.60
N ALA A 19 -17.26 -4.07 20.60
CA ALA A 19 -17.15 -5.07 19.57
C ALA A 19 -15.94 -4.65 18.74
N ALA A 20 -14.76 -5.06 19.22
CA ALA A 20 -13.56 -5.05 18.42
C ALA A 20 -13.93 -5.59 17.03
N PHE A 21 -13.34 -5.03 15.98
CA PHE A 21 -13.24 -5.65 14.68
C PHE A 21 -12.54 -7.00 14.87
N ALA A 22 -13.27 -8.04 15.27
CA ALA A 22 -12.80 -9.43 15.33
C ALA A 22 -12.89 -10.06 13.95
N GLY A 23 -12.46 -9.32 12.93
CA GLY A 23 -12.20 -9.85 11.60
C GLY A 23 -10.91 -10.65 11.60
N ASP A 24 -10.82 -11.63 10.70
CA ASP A 24 -9.54 -12.32 10.45
C ASP A 24 -8.47 -11.29 10.04
N LYS A 25 -7.29 -11.34 10.68
CA LYS A 25 -6.16 -10.48 10.31
C LYS A 25 -5.71 -10.80 8.88
N ILE A 26 -5.57 -9.79 8.03
CA ILE A 26 -5.19 -9.98 6.62
C ILE A 26 -3.68 -9.80 6.40
N VAL A 27 -3.15 -10.56 5.45
CA VAL A 27 -1.78 -10.43 4.96
C VAL A 27 -1.80 -9.87 3.54
N VAL A 28 -1.25 -8.68 3.37
CA VAL A 28 -1.07 -8.04 2.06
C VAL A 28 0.35 -8.26 1.59
N ALA A 29 0.52 -8.95 0.46
CA ALA A 29 1.83 -9.16 -0.16
C ALA A 29 2.29 -7.86 -0.86
N HIS A 30 3.14 -7.09 -0.18
CA HIS A 30 3.67 -5.81 -0.63
C HIS A 30 4.54 -5.99 -1.88
N ARG A 31 4.03 -5.54 -3.03
CA ARG A 31 4.64 -5.73 -4.36
C ARG A 31 4.81 -7.21 -4.76
N GLY A 32 3.94 -8.09 -4.23
CA GLY A 32 4.09 -9.53 -4.33
C GLY A 32 5.01 -10.12 -3.25
N ALA A 33 5.64 -11.27 -3.52
CA ALA A 33 6.66 -11.87 -2.64
C ALA A 33 8.03 -11.17 -2.85
N SER A 34 8.08 -9.86 -2.65
CA SER A 34 9.20 -9.00 -3.02
C SER A 34 10.46 -9.21 -2.17
N GLY A 35 10.36 -9.92 -1.05
CA GLY A 35 11.51 -10.38 -0.28
C GLY A 35 12.31 -11.50 -0.97
N TYR A 36 11.71 -12.18 -1.97
CA TYR A 36 12.28 -13.36 -2.64
C TYR A 36 12.49 -13.16 -4.13
N LEU A 37 11.68 -12.33 -4.79
CA LEU A 37 11.70 -12.08 -6.24
C LEU A 37 11.61 -10.57 -6.51
N PRO A 38 12.06 -10.09 -7.67
CA PRO A 38 11.97 -8.66 -8.00
C PRO A 38 10.55 -8.14 -7.82
N GLU A 39 10.45 -7.00 -7.11
CA GLU A 39 9.17 -6.37 -6.78
C GLU A 39 8.30 -6.16 -8.01
N HIS A 40 6.99 -6.42 -7.90
CA HIS A 40 6.00 -6.26 -8.98
C HIS A 40 6.16 -7.17 -10.20
N SER A 41 7.13 -8.09 -10.24
CA SER A 41 7.15 -9.10 -11.31
C SER A 41 5.94 -10.05 -11.19
N LEU A 42 5.44 -10.58 -12.30
CA LEU A 42 4.34 -11.56 -12.29
C LEU A 42 4.73 -12.82 -11.50
N GLU A 43 6.02 -13.16 -11.49
CA GLU A 43 6.59 -14.24 -10.69
C GLU A 43 6.45 -13.95 -9.19
N ALA A 44 6.73 -12.72 -8.74
CA ALA A 44 6.55 -12.32 -7.35
C ALA A 44 5.06 -12.34 -6.93
N LYS A 45 4.15 -11.95 -7.84
CA LYS A 45 2.69 -12.05 -7.60
C LYS A 45 2.23 -13.49 -7.51
N SER A 46 2.67 -14.35 -8.44
CA SER A 46 2.38 -15.78 -8.42
C SER A 46 2.90 -16.46 -7.15
N ALA A 47 4.13 -16.16 -6.75
CA ALA A 47 4.72 -16.69 -5.52
C ALA A 47 3.90 -16.27 -4.29
N ALA A 48 3.54 -14.98 -4.16
CA ALA A 48 2.71 -14.47 -3.06
C ALA A 48 1.34 -15.16 -3.00
N TYR A 49 0.72 -15.39 -4.16
CA TYR A 49 -0.54 -16.12 -4.28
C TYR A 49 -0.45 -17.53 -3.68
N PHE A 50 0.59 -18.30 -4.06
CA PHE A 50 0.77 -19.68 -3.57
C PHE A 50 1.30 -19.74 -2.13
N MET A 51 1.97 -18.70 -1.65
CA MET A 51 2.31 -18.50 -0.23
C MET A 51 1.07 -18.22 0.62
N GLY A 52 -0.07 -17.90 0.00
CA GLY A 52 -1.37 -17.79 0.66
C GLY A 52 -1.66 -16.40 1.22
N ALA A 53 -1.10 -15.35 0.64
CA ALA A 53 -1.50 -13.98 0.93
C ALA A 53 -3.00 -13.79 0.68
N ASP A 54 -3.64 -12.95 1.50
CA ASP A 54 -5.06 -12.62 1.35
C ASP A 54 -5.27 -11.58 0.25
N TYR A 55 -4.34 -10.65 0.12
CA TYR A 55 -4.30 -9.62 -0.92
C TYR A 55 -2.91 -9.50 -1.52
N ILE A 56 -2.85 -9.16 -2.80
CA ILE A 56 -1.61 -8.87 -3.53
C ILE A 56 -1.65 -7.41 -3.96
N GLU A 57 -0.61 -6.65 -3.64
CA GLU A 57 -0.52 -5.22 -3.93
C GLU A 57 -0.01 -4.93 -5.33
N GLN A 58 -0.48 -3.81 -5.91
CA GLN A 58 -0.03 -3.20 -7.16
C GLN A 58 0.26 -1.72 -6.94
N ASP A 59 1.45 -1.24 -7.26
CA ASP A 59 1.74 0.19 -7.39
C ASP A 59 1.54 0.60 -8.85
N VAL A 60 0.61 1.50 -9.14
CA VAL A 60 0.21 1.80 -10.51
C VAL A 60 0.68 3.17 -10.95
N VAL A 61 1.38 3.22 -12.08
CA VAL A 61 1.80 4.45 -12.77
C VAL A 61 1.36 4.43 -14.24
N MET A 62 1.38 5.59 -14.91
CA MET A 62 0.89 5.71 -16.28
C MET A 62 2.04 5.98 -17.26
N THR A 63 1.95 5.35 -18.44
CA THR A 63 2.88 5.52 -19.56
C THR A 63 2.51 6.74 -20.42
N LYS A 64 3.38 7.06 -21.39
CA LYS A 64 3.16 8.11 -22.39
C LYS A 64 1.88 7.92 -23.22
N ASP A 65 1.56 6.68 -23.57
CA ASP A 65 0.40 6.26 -24.36
C ASP A 65 -0.78 5.78 -23.51
N ASP A 66 -0.90 6.31 -22.28
CA ASP A 66 -2.04 6.13 -21.37
C ASP A 66 -2.29 4.67 -20.95
N LYS A 67 -1.23 3.87 -20.87
CA LYS A 67 -1.30 2.51 -20.32
C LYS A 67 -0.90 2.51 -18.84
N LEU A 68 -1.52 1.62 -18.07
CA LEU A 68 -1.21 1.45 -16.66
C LEU A 68 -0.16 0.34 -16.50
N VAL A 69 1.00 0.67 -15.95
CA VAL A 69 2.06 -0.28 -15.62
C VAL A 69 2.28 -0.32 -14.11
N VAL A 70 2.80 -1.45 -13.64
CA VAL A 70 2.95 -1.68 -12.19
C VAL A 70 4.40 -1.48 -11.79
N LEU A 71 4.66 -0.37 -11.10
CA LEU A 71 5.97 0.08 -10.62
C LEU A 71 5.79 0.94 -9.38
N HIS A 72 6.63 0.76 -8.35
CA HIS A 72 6.56 1.57 -7.14
C HIS A 72 6.80 3.06 -7.39
N ASP A 73 7.88 3.38 -8.08
CA ASP A 73 8.21 4.76 -8.41
C ASP A 73 7.62 5.11 -9.79
N HIS A 74 7.26 6.36 -9.99
CA HIS A 74 6.97 6.84 -11.33
C HIS A 74 8.24 6.98 -12.21
N PHE A 75 9.36 6.40 -11.72
CA PHE A 75 10.64 6.28 -12.42
C PHE A 75 10.96 4.82 -12.73
N LEU A 76 11.66 4.57 -13.84
CA LEU A 76 12.09 3.26 -14.31
C LEU A 76 13.49 2.87 -13.79
N ASP A 77 14.29 3.83 -13.37
CA ASP A 77 15.74 3.72 -13.16
C ASP A 77 16.19 2.99 -11.89
N ARG A 78 15.24 2.55 -11.05
CA ARG A 78 15.55 1.80 -9.82
C ARG A 78 15.49 0.28 -10.00
N VAL A 79 14.69 -0.19 -10.94
CA VAL A 79 14.38 -1.62 -11.11
C VAL A 79 14.51 -2.12 -12.55
N THR A 80 15.03 -1.29 -13.47
CA THR A 80 15.16 -1.67 -14.89
C THR A 80 16.52 -1.27 -15.47
N ASP A 81 16.79 -1.73 -16.69
CA ASP A 81 17.95 -1.36 -17.50
C ASP A 81 17.72 -0.12 -18.38
N VAL A 82 16.76 0.73 -18.04
CA VAL A 82 16.39 1.92 -18.83
C VAL A 82 17.56 2.88 -19.08
N MET A 83 18.48 2.99 -18.11
CA MET A 83 19.67 3.84 -18.24
C MET A 83 20.59 3.37 -19.35
N GLU A 84 20.67 2.07 -19.59
CA GLU A 84 21.48 1.45 -20.65
C GLU A 84 20.77 1.51 -22.00
N LYS A 85 19.47 1.19 -22.03
CA LYS A 85 18.68 1.16 -23.28
C LYS A 85 18.34 2.55 -23.81
N PHE A 86 18.08 3.51 -22.91
CA PHE A 86 17.66 4.87 -23.25
C PHE A 86 18.50 5.95 -22.53
N PRO A 87 19.83 5.97 -22.70
CA PRO A 87 20.76 6.75 -21.89
C PRO A 87 20.54 8.27 -21.95
N ASN A 88 19.88 8.78 -22.99
CA ASN A 88 19.66 10.21 -23.21
C ASN A 88 18.20 10.66 -22.96
N ARG A 89 17.29 9.76 -22.54
CA ARG A 89 15.87 10.06 -22.34
C ARG A 89 15.55 10.22 -20.85
N PHE A 90 16.24 11.13 -20.19
CA PHE A 90 16.04 11.42 -18.78
C PHE A 90 15.59 12.87 -18.58
N ARG A 91 14.93 13.12 -17.45
CA ARG A 91 14.74 14.46 -16.89
C ARG A 91 15.76 14.66 -15.76
N THR A 92 16.17 15.91 -15.52
CA THR A 92 17.00 16.23 -14.35
C THR A 92 16.08 16.74 -13.23
N VAL A 93 16.09 16.04 -12.09
CA VAL A 93 15.33 16.42 -10.88
C VAL A 93 16.32 16.48 -9.72
N ASP A 94 16.41 17.61 -9.07
CA ASP A 94 17.35 17.85 -7.95
C ASP A 94 18.80 17.43 -8.25
N GLY A 95 19.24 17.71 -9.49
CA GLY A 95 20.58 17.37 -9.97
C GLY A 95 20.79 15.90 -10.33
N GLN A 96 19.75 15.05 -10.21
CA GLN A 96 19.81 13.63 -10.55
C GLN A 96 19.08 13.34 -11.87
N LYS A 97 19.62 12.41 -12.65
CA LYS A 97 18.94 11.89 -13.84
C LYS A 97 17.87 10.91 -13.43
N ARG A 98 16.62 11.07 -13.97
CA ARG A 98 15.49 10.21 -13.74
C ARG A 98 14.78 9.87 -15.04
N TRP A 99 14.38 8.63 -15.21
CA TRP A 99 13.63 8.13 -16.37
C TRP A 99 12.19 7.89 -15.96
N PHE A 100 11.32 8.86 -16.27
CA PHE A 100 9.92 8.81 -15.87
C PHE A 100 9.13 7.85 -16.77
N ALA A 101 8.30 6.98 -16.20
CA ALA A 101 7.45 6.06 -16.94
C ALA A 101 6.56 6.78 -17.97
N ILE A 102 6.09 7.99 -17.62
CA ILE A 102 5.22 8.82 -18.46
C ILE A 102 5.91 9.34 -19.76
N ASP A 103 7.23 9.26 -19.86
CA ASP A 103 7.99 9.64 -21.06
C ASP A 103 8.12 8.49 -22.06
N PHE A 104 7.73 7.27 -21.70
CA PHE A 104 7.89 6.05 -22.49
C PHE A 104 6.53 5.45 -22.83
N THR A 105 6.40 4.89 -24.04
CA THR A 105 5.27 4.06 -24.44
C THR A 105 5.33 2.69 -23.75
N LEU A 106 4.18 2.01 -23.68
CA LEU A 106 4.15 0.64 -23.15
C LEU A 106 5.12 -0.29 -23.90
N ALA A 107 5.20 -0.18 -25.22
CA ALA A 107 6.11 -1.01 -26.04
C ALA A 107 7.59 -0.78 -25.67
N GLU A 108 7.98 0.46 -25.37
CA GLU A 108 9.33 0.77 -24.92
C GLU A 108 9.58 0.22 -23.51
N ILE A 109 8.63 0.37 -22.57
CA ILE A 109 8.74 -0.19 -21.22
C ILE A 109 8.81 -1.72 -21.24
N LYS A 110 7.99 -2.39 -22.07
CA LYS A 110 8.04 -3.85 -22.24
C LYS A 110 9.35 -4.35 -22.87
N SER A 111 10.12 -3.49 -23.51
CA SER A 111 11.45 -3.85 -24.01
C SER A 111 12.52 -3.86 -22.91
N LEU A 112 12.25 -3.33 -21.72
CA LEU A 112 13.21 -3.25 -20.62
C LEU A 112 13.35 -4.58 -19.89
N GLU A 113 14.56 -4.84 -19.39
CA GLU A 113 14.83 -5.91 -18.43
C GLU A 113 14.60 -5.39 -17.01
N MET A 114 13.69 -6.04 -16.29
CA MET A 114 13.45 -5.76 -14.88
C MET A 114 14.43 -6.54 -13.99
N THR A 115 14.81 -5.99 -12.83
CA THR A 115 15.72 -6.63 -11.89
C THR A 115 15.38 -6.25 -10.45
N GLU A 116 16.05 -6.90 -9.49
CA GLU A 116 16.01 -6.47 -8.08
C GLU A 116 16.43 -5.01 -7.91
N GLY A 117 15.79 -4.32 -6.96
CA GLY A 117 15.99 -2.90 -6.71
C GLY A 117 17.43 -2.52 -6.37
N PHE A 118 17.96 -1.48 -7.02
CA PHE A 118 19.34 -1.02 -6.85
C PHE A 118 19.42 0.50 -6.65
N LYS A 119 20.60 0.93 -6.19
CA LYS A 119 21.02 2.35 -6.16
C LYS A 119 22.29 2.48 -6.99
N VAL A 120 22.50 3.65 -7.59
CA VAL A 120 23.78 3.96 -8.24
C VAL A 120 24.70 4.64 -7.23
N LYS A 121 25.85 4.02 -6.95
CA LYS A 121 26.94 4.57 -6.12
C LYS A 121 28.23 4.56 -6.92
N ASP A 122 28.87 5.69 -7.03
CA ASP A 122 30.13 5.85 -7.78
C ASP A 122 30.05 5.28 -9.21
N GLY A 123 28.92 5.53 -9.90
CA GLY A 123 28.63 5.06 -11.25
C GLY A 123 28.34 3.55 -11.37
N LYS A 124 28.24 2.81 -10.26
CA LYS A 124 27.95 1.38 -10.24
C LYS A 124 26.58 1.09 -9.64
N LYS A 125 25.85 0.16 -10.22
CA LYS A 125 24.61 -0.38 -9.63
C LYS A 125 24.97 -1.23 -8.40
N VAL A 126 24.35 -0.92 -7.27
CA VAL A 126 24.50 -1.66 -6.01
C VAL A 126 23.13 -2.09 -5.54
N GLN A 127 22.95 -3.40 -5.37
CA GLN A 127 21.69 -3.99 -4.91
C GLN A 127 21.25 -3.40 -3.56
N GLY A 128 19.96 -3.11 -3.42
CA GLY A 128 19.39 -2.49 -2.22
C GLY A 128 19.46 -3.41 -1.00
N PHE A 129 19.07 -4.66 -1.16
CA PHE A 129 19.08 -5.70 -0.13
C PHE A 129 19.89 -6.92 -0.59
N LYS A 130 20.99 -7.17 0.05
CA LYS A 130 21.97 -8.20 -0.37
C LYS A 130 21.44 -9.63 -0.35
N ALA A 131 20.49 -9.93 0.54
CA ALA A 131 19.92 -11.26 0.71
C ALA A 131 18.74 -11.58 -0.19
N ARG A 132 18.25 -10.59 -0.97
CA ARG A 132 17.15 -10.78 -1.92
C ARG A 132 17.64 -11.40 -3.24
N PHE A 133 16.73 -11.56 -4.19
CA PHE A 133 17.04 -12.10 -5.53
C PHE A 133 18.25 -11.37 -6.16
N PRO A 134 19.23 -12.08 -6.74
CA PRO A 134 20.43 -11.43 -7.27
C PRO A 134 20.12 -10.51 -8.44
N MET A 135 20.58 -9.27 -8.38
CA MET A 135 20.43 -8.29 -9.46
C MET A 135 21.01 -8.79 -10.78
N GLY A 136 20.30 -8.56 -11.90
CA GLY A 136 20.73 -8.93 -13.25
C GLY A 136 20.77 -10.44 -13.50
N LYS A 137 19.98 -11.21 -12.76
CA LYS A 137 19.81 -12.66 -12.97
C LYS A 137 18.38 -12.96 -13.40
N SER A 138 18.22 -14.02 -14.22
CA SER A 138 16.95 -14.39 -14.84
C SER A 138 16.43 -13.29 -15.77
N HIS A 139 15.18 -13.40 -16.18
CA HIS A 139 14.49 -12.46 -17.04
C HIS A 139 13.17 -12.09 -16.39
N PHE A 140 12.93 -10.80 -16.18
CA PHE A 140 11.69 -10.26 -15.62
C PHE A 140 11.25 -9.04 -16.43
N GLU A 141 9.95 -8.84 -16.55
CA GLU A 141 9.35 -7.75 -17.29
C GLU A 141 8.48 -6.87 -16.39
N VAL A 142 8.35 -5.60 -16.76
CA VAL A 142 7.36 -4.71 -16.15
C VAL A 142 5.97 -5.13 -16.61
N SER A 143 5.09 -5.46 -15.66
CA SER A 143 3.71 -5.82 -15.94
C SER A 143 2.80 -4.60 -16.12
N THR A 144 1.70 -4.77 -16.86
CA THR A 144 0.57 -3.86 -16.82
C THR A 144 -0.37 -4.23 -15.68
N LEU A 145 -1.20 -3.28 -15.25
CA LEU A 145 -2.26 -3.56 -14.27
C LEU A 145 -3.20 -4.66 -14.80
N GLU A 146 -3.55 -4.63 -16.08
CA GLU A 146 -4.42 -5.62 -16.69
C GLU A 146 -3.82 -7.03 -16.63
N GLU A 147 -2.52 -7.20 -16.96
CA GLU A 147 -1.82 -8.50 -16.86
C GLU A 147 -1.83 -9.05 -15.43
N GLU A 148 -1.66 -8.20 -14.41
CA GLU A 148 -1.72 -8.64 -13.01
C GLU A 148 -3.14 -9.03 -12.58
N LEU A 149 -4.16 -8.26 -13.00
CA LEU A 149 -5.56 -8.60 -12.73
C LEU A 149 -5.94 -9.94 -13.38
N GLU A 150 -5.55 -10.16 -14.64
CA GLU A 150 -5.78 -11.40 -15.38
C GLU A 150 -5.08 -12.59 -14.71
N LEU A 151 -3.84 -12.41 -14.25
CA LEU A 151 -3.11 -13.44 -13.52
C LEU A 151 -3.84 -13.83 -12.23
N ILE A 152 -4.21 -12.86 -11.38
CA ILE A 152 -4.82 -13.14 -10.09
C ILE A 152 -6.22 -13.75 -10.27
N GLN A 153 -7.04 -13.22 -11.18
CA GLN A 153 -8.35 -13.78 -11.49
C GLN A 153 -8.25 -15.18 -12.10
N GLY A 154 -7.28 -15.41 -12.99
CA GLY A 154 -7.02 -16.73 -13.58
C GLY A 154 -6.59 -17.75 -12.53
N LEU A 155 -5.71 -17.37 -11.60
CA LEU A 155 -5.31 -18.20 -10.47
C LEU A 155 -6.49 -18.47 -9.52
N ASN A 156 -7.33 -17.47 -9.23
CA ASN A 156 -8.53 -17.65 -8.43
C ASN A 156 -9.49 -18.67 -9.06
N GLN A 157 -9.71 -18.56 -10.37
CA GLN A 157 -10.54 -19.51 -11.10
C GLN A 157 -9.98 -20.93 -11.07
N SER A 158 -8.67 -21.10 -11.31
CA SER A 158 -8.05 -22.42 -11.42
C SER A 158 -7.89 -23.15 -10.08
N THR A 159 -7.76 -22.39 -8.97
CA THR A 159 -7.54 -22.95 -7.62
C THR A 159 -8.79 -22.95 -6.74
N GLY A 160 -9.87 -22.28 -7.15
CA GLY A 160 -11.06 -22.07 -6.34
C GLY A 160 -10.87 -21.13 -5.15
N LYS A 161 -9.77 -20.36 -5.10
CA LYS A 161 -9.52 -19.33 -4.09
C LYS A 161 -10.13 -17.99 -4.50
N ASN A 162 -10.11 -17.01 -3.60
CA ASN A 162 -10.57 -15.64 -3.85
C ASN A 162 -9.58 -14.63 -3.24
N VAL A 163 -8.32 -14.68 -3.71
CA VAL A 163 -7.27 -13.72 -3.31
C VAL A 163 -7.60 -12.36 -3.89
N GLY A 164 -7.51 -11.33 -3.05
CA GLY A 164 -7.83 -9.96 -3.42
C GLY A 164 -6.65 -9.20 -4.02
N ILE A 165 -6.94 -7.99 -4.45
CA ILE A 165 -5.96 -7.01 -4.97
C ILE A 165 -5.96 -5.76 -4.12
N TYR A 166 -4.81 -5.04 -4.11
CA TYR A 166 -4.65 -3.84 -3.29
C TYR A 166 -3.93 -2.74 -4.09
N PRO A 167 -4.54 -2.21 -5.18
CA PRO A 167 -3.87 -1.23 -6.05
C PRO A 167 -3.65 0.12 -5.34
N GLU A 168 -2.41 0.62 -5.41
CA GLU A 168 -2.03 1.98 -5.07
C GLU A 168 -2.00 2.85 -6.32
N ILE A 169 -2.67 4.00 -6.28
CA ILE A 169 -2.55 5.03 -7.30
C ILE A 169 -1.37 5.92 -6.95
N LYS A 170 -0.26 5.74 -7.67
CA LYS A 170 1.00 6.44 -7.41
C LYS A 170 0.99 7.87 -7.93
N ALA A 171 1.45 8.80 -7.09
CA ALA A 171 1.70 10.19 -7.44
C ALA A 171 0.63 10.83 -8.37
N PRO A 172 -0.69 10.80 -8.02
CA PRO A 172 -1.73 11.36 -8.89
C PRO A 172 -1.54 12.86 -9.13
N TRP A 173 -0.97 13.60 -8.17
CA TRP A 173 -0.59 14.98 -8.32
C TRP A 173 0.40 15.20 -9.49
N PHE A 174 1.37 14.30 -9.66
CA PHE A 174 2.35 14.35 -10.75
C PHE A 174 1.69 14.06 -12.09
N HIS A 175 0.85 13.00 -12.17
CA HIS A 175 0.13 12.65 -13.39
C HIS A 175 -0.80 13.79 -13.84
N ARG A 176 -1.50 14.46 -12.91
CA ARG A 176 -2.31 15.66 -13.22
C ARG A 176 -1.46 16.81 -13.75
N PHE A 177 -0.27 17.04 -13.15
CA PHE A 177 0.67 18.03 -13.65
C PHE A 177 1.11 17.76 -15.09
N GLU A 178 1.25 16.50 -15.45
CA GLU A 178 1.55 16.02 -16.82
C GLU A 178 0.29 15.91 -17.72
N GLY A 179 -0.86 16.40 -17.26
CA GLY A 179 -2.12 16.40 -18.04
C GLY A 179 -2.84 15.07 -18.13
N LYS A 180 -2.58 14.13 -17.22
CA LYS A 180 -3.18 12.80 -17.17
C LYS A 180 -3.97 12.56 -15.88
N ASP A 181 -5.05 11.78 -15.99
CA ASP A 181 -5.87 11.36 -14.84
C ASP A 181 -5.73 9.86 -14.59
N ILE A 182 -4.72 9.52 -13.81
CA ILE A 182 -4.41 8.12 -13.48
C ILE A 182 -5.54 7.48 -12.67
N SER A 183 -6.19 8.22 -11.77
CA SER A 183 -7.23 7.66 -10.91
C SER A 183 -8.46 7.21 -11.70
N VAL A 184 -8.89 8.04 -12.67
CA VAL A 184 -9.97 7.64 -13.59
C VAL A 184 -9.59 6.42 -14.41
N ALA A 185 -8.34 6.34 -14.89
CA ALA A 185 -7.87 5.20 -15.67
C ALA A 185 -7.85 3.91 -14.84
N VAL A 186 -7.31 3.95 -13.61
CA VAL A 186 -7.29 2.79 -12.68
C VAL A 186 -8.72 2.34 -12.36
N LEU A 187 -9.60 3.24 -11.95
CA LEU A 187 -10.97 2.89 -11.58
C LEU A 187 -11.76 2.30 -12.77
N LYS A 188 -11.59 2.84 -13.97
CA LYS A 188 -12.19 2.26 -15.19
C LYS A 188 -11.65 0.87 -15.49
N THR A 189 -10.35 0.62 -15.28
CA THR A 189 -9.76 -0.70 -15.42
C THR A 189 -10.34 -1.67 -14.38
N LEU A 190 -10.39 -1.29 -13.10
CA LEU A 190 -11.01 -2.11 -12.06
C LEU A 190 -12.46 -2.44 -12.40
N LYS A 191 -13.25 -1.46 -12.87
CA LYS A 191 -14.63 -1.69 -13.31
C LYS A 191 -14.72 -2.69 -14.47
N LYS A 192 -13.84 -2.57 -15.46
CA LYS A 192 -13.76 -3.51 -16.61
C LYS A 192 -13.53 -4.96 -16.14
N TYR A 193 -12.74 -5.15 -15.08
CA TYR A 193 -12.44 -6.45 -14.50
C TYR A 193 -13.42 -6.89 -13.40
N GLY A 194 -14.55 -6.18 -13.23
CA GLY A 194 -15.66 -6.58 -12.38
C GLY A 194 -15.59 -6.13 -10.92
N TYR A 195 -14.57 -5.37 -10.54
CA TYR A 195 -14.48 -4.79 -9.19
C TYR A 195 -15.32 -3.51 -9.13
N THR A 196 -16.50 -3.60 -8.51
CA THR A 196 -17.47 -2.50 -8.48
C THR A 196 -18.14 -2.27 -7.13
N LYS A 197 -18.07 -3.23 -6.22
CA LYS A 197 -18.79 -3.21 -4.95
C LYS A 197 -17.85 -3.27 -3.76
N LYS A 198 -18.26 -2.72 -2.65
CA LYS A 198 -17.54 -2.75 -1.37
C LYS A 198 -17.26 -4.18 -0.86
N SER A 199 -18.08 -5.15 -1.30
CA SER A 199 -17.90 -6.58 -1.00
C SER A 199 -16.89 -7.30 -1.88
N ASP A 200 -16.41 -6.66 -2.95
CA ASP A 200 -15.39 -7.27 -3.80
C ASP A 200 -14.04 -7.22 -3.07
N ASN A 201 -13.20 -8.24 -3.31
CA ASN A 201 -11.89 -8.35 -2.66
C ASN A 201 -10.89 -7.35 -3.28
N VAL A 202 -11.13 -6.07 -3.06
CA VAL A 202 -10.28 -4.97 -3.53
C VAL A 202 -10.27 -3.82 -2.52
N TYR A 203 -9.08 -3.30 -2.29
CA TYR A 203 -8.85 -2.00 -1.65
C TYR A 203 -8.13 -1.09 -2.62
N VAL A 204 -8.58 0.14 -2.78
CA VAL A 204 -7.86 1.18 -3.52
C VAL A 204 -7.17 2.08 -2.53
N GLN A 205 -5.85 2.26 -2.66
CA GLN A 205 -5.07 3.07 -1.74
C GLN A 205 -4.35 4.23 -2.45
N CYS A 206 -4.09 5.29 -1.72
CA CYS A 206 -3.36 6.44 -2.22
C CYS A 206 -2.76 7.26 -1.07
N PHE A 207 -1.57 7.82 -1.28
CA PHE A 207 -0.97 8.78 -0.35
C PHE A 207 -1.58 10.18 -0.44
N ASP A 208 -2.03 10.62 -1.63
CA ASP A 208 -2.58 11.96 -1.85
C ASP A 208 -3.98 12.09 -1.22
N PRO A 209 -4.14 12.83 -0.08
CA PRO A 209 -5.45 12.92 0.58
C PRO A 209 -6.50 13.69 -0.21
N ILE A 210 -6.07 14.61 -1.08
CA ILE A 210 -6.96 15.34 -1.98
C ILE A 210 -7.54 14.34 -2.98
N GLU A 211 -6.70 13.48 -3.54
CA GLU A 211 -7.13 12.46 -4.48
C GLU A 211 -7.93 11.33 -3.84
N THR A 212 -7.52 10.86 -2.65
CA THR A 212 -8.29 9.84 -1.91
C THR A 212 -9.72 10.31 -1.67
N ARG A 213 -9.88 11.57 -1.25
CA ARG A 213 -11.21 12.21 -1.09
C ARG A 213 -11.97 12.29 -2.42
N ARG A 214 -11.30 12.70 -3.51
CA ARG A 214 -11.89 12.76 -4.85
C ARG A 214 -12.33 11.37 -5.32
N ILE A 215 -11.50 10.35 -5.14
CA ILE A 215 -11.85 8.96 -5.47
C ILE A 215 -13.14 8.55 -4.76
N LYS A 216 -13.20 8.73 -3.42
CA LYS A 216 -14.34 8.26 -2.62
C LYS A 216 -15.61 9.05 -2.87
N LYS A 217 -15.52 10.40 -2.98
CA LYS A 217 -16.69 11.27 -2.98
C LYS A 217 -17.21 11.62 -4.37
N GLU A 218 -16.36 11.49 -5.40
CA GLU A 218 -16.69 11.94 -6.76
C GLU A 218 -16.57 10.77 -7.75
N LEU A 219 -15.37 10.21 -7.94
CA LEU A 219 -15.10 9.27 -9.03
C LEU A 219 -15.83 7.95 -8.88
N LEU A 220 -15.85 7.34 -7.68
CA LEU A 220 -16.58 6.09 -7.46
C LEU A 220 -18.07 6.25 -7.71
N PRO A 221 -18.78 7.28 -7.15
CA PRO A 221 -20.18 7.53 -7.48
C PRO A 221 -20.43 7.79 -8.97
N GLU A 222 -19.63 8.64 -9.63
CA GLU A 222 -19.75 8.93 -11.06
C GLU A 222 -19.62 7.69 -11.94
N LEU A 223 -18.75 6.76 -11.54
CA LEU A 223 -18.56 5.48 -12.24
C LEU A 223 -19.59 4.42 -11.83
N GLY A 224 -20.51 4.70 -10.89
CA GLY A 224 -21.45 3.72 -10.35
C GLY A 224 -20.75 2.58 -9.59
N MET A 225 -19.70 2.91 -8.86
CA MET A 225 -18.88 2.00 -8.05
C MET A 225 -18.94 2.38 -6.57
N ASP A 226 -18.73 1.38 -5.69
CA ASP A 226 -18.49 1.59 -4.26
C ASP A 226 -17.41 0.62 -3.81
N LEU A 227 -16.15 1.07 -3.80
CA LEU A 227 -15.01 0.26 -3.37
C LEU A 227 -14.51 0.74 -2.00
N LYS A 228 -13.80 -0.14 -1.28
CA LYS A 228 -13.04 0.24 -0.11
C LYS A 228 -11.86 1.14 -0.52
N VAL A 229 -11.71 2.27 0.16
CA VAL A 229 -10.64 3.24 -0.10
C VAL A 229 -9.80 3.41 1.15
N VAL A 230 -8.47 3.37 1.01
CA VAL A 230 -7.51 3.47 2.10
C VAL A 230 -6.63 4.70 1.93
N GLN A 231 -6.55 5.53 2.97
CA GLN A 231 -5.61 6.64 3.04
C GLN A 231 -4.25 6.15 3.54
N LEU A 232 -3.25 6.16 2.68
CA LEU A 232 -1.86 5.96 3.11
C LEU A 232 -1.34 7.22 3.81
N ILE A 233 -0.65 7.06 4.94
CA ILE A 233 -0.16 8.18 5.72
C ILE A 233 1.36 8.29 5.56
N ALA A 234 1.83 9.48 5.17
CA ALA A 234 3.24 9.82 5.06
C ALA A 234 3.64 10.88 6.10
N GLU A 235 4.93 11.12 6.28
CA GLU A 235 5.42 12.32 6.94
C GLU A 235 5.57 13.45 5.92
N THR A 236 5.22 14.67 6.31
CA THR A 236 5.33 15.87 5.47
C THR A 236 6.73 16.01 4.85
N SER A 237 7.77 15.62 5.59
CA SER A 237 9.16 15.68 5.16
C SER A 237 9.53 14.70 4.02
N TRP A 238 8.71 13.69 3.73
CA TRP A 238 9.00 12.72 2.66
C TRP A 238 8.72 13.27 1.26
N LEU A 239 7.96 14.35 1.15
CA LEU A 239 7.56 14.96 -0.13
C LEU A 239 6.78 13.99 -1.04
N GLU A 240 6.07 13.04 -0.44
CA GLU A 240 5.32 11.99 -1.15
C GLU A 240 4.19 12.58 -2.00
N THR A 241 3.51 13.60 -1.47
CA THR A 241 2.45 14.32 -2.16
C THR A 241 2.74 15.80 -2.24
N MET A 242 2.51 16.35 -3.42
CA MET A 242 2.58 17.79 -3.67
C MET A 242 1.19 18.35 -3.96
N GLU A 243 0.89 19.52 -3.46
CA GLU A 243 -0.33 20.26 -3.77
C GLU A 243 -0.01 21.55 -4.55
N ASN A 244 -0.93 21.96 -5.42
CA ASN A 244 -0.79 23.21 -6.15
C ASN A 244 -1.41 24.34 -5.32
N LYS A 245 -0.59 25.24 -4.80
CA LYS A 245 -0.98 26.49 -4.14
C LYS A 245 -0.56 27.68 -5.00
N ASP A 246 -1.51 28.37 -5.56
CA ASP A 246 -1.29 29.58 -6.38
C ASP A 246 -0.30 29.36 -7.55
N GLY A 247 -0.41 28.21 -8.22
CA GLY A 247 0.43 27.83 -9.35
C GLY A 247 1.81 27.27 -8.95
N LYS A 248 2.07 27.05 -7.66
CA LYS A 248 3.31 26.44 -7.17
C LYS A 248 3.03 25.09 -6.51
N LEU A 249 3.83 24.10 -6.85
CA LEU A 249 3.83 22.81 -6.14
C LEU A 249 4.52 22.99 -4.79
N VAL A 250 3.79 22.66 -3.70
CA VAL A 250 4.30 22.66 -2.33
C VAL A 250 4.04 21.29 -1.69
N PRO A 251 4.85 20.84 -0.73
CA PRO A 251 4.59 19.59 -0.03
C PRO A 251 3.23 19.63 0.68
N TYR A 252 2.47 18.53 0.55
CA TYR A 252 1.24 18.38 1.32
C TYR A 252 1.59 18.17 2.80
N ASN A 253 0.86 18.83 3.69
CA ASN A 253 1.06 18.69 5.14
C ASN A 253 0.16 17.57 5.69
N TYR A 254 0.80 16.47 6.16
CA TYR A 254 0.13 15.34 6.80
C TYR A 254 -0.01 15.49 8.33
N ASP A 255 0.59 16.51 8.95
CA ASP A 255 0.72 16.60 10.41
C ASP A 255 -0.63 16.55 11.15
N TRP A 256 -1.69 17.10 10.53
CA TRP A 256 -3.04 17.04 11.08
C TRP A 256 -3.61 15.62 11.27
N MET A 257 -3.07 14.61 10.55
CA MET A 257 -3.48 13.20 10.70
C MET A 257 -2.95 12.58 12.00
N PHE A 258 -1.91 13.16 12.59
CA PHE A 258 -1.32 12.75 13.86
C PHE A 258 -1.92 13.47 15.07
N GLU A 259 -2.76 14.48 14.85
CA GLU A 259 -3.44 15.21 15.90
C GLU A 259 -4.69 14.46 16.37
N LYS A 260 -5.10 14.68 17.62
CA LYS A 260 -6.36 14.16 18.15
C LYS A 260 -7.54 14.56 17.26
N GLY A 261 -8.35 13.57 16.86
CA GLY A 261 -9.46 13.75 15.93
C GLY A 261 -9.04 13.79 14.45
N GLY A 262 -7.76 13.59 14.13
CA GLY A 262 -7.27 13.45 12.76
C GLY A 262 -7.92 12.26 12.06
N MET A 263 -8.05 11.13 12.74
CA MET A 263 -8.67 9.93 12.19
C MET A 263 -10.16 10.11 11.90
N ALA A 264 -10.87 10.89 12.71
CA ALA A 264 -12.28 11.23 12.41
C ALA A 264 -12.43 11.99 11.10
N LYS A 265 -11.49 12.89 10.77
CA LYS A 265 -11.48 13.62 9.49
C LYS A 265 -11.13 12.70 8.31
N VAL A 266 -10.24 11.72 8.50
CA VAL A 266 -9.90 10.72 7.48
C VAL A 266 -11.10 9.82 7.20
N ALA A 267 -11.83 9.40 8.25
CA ALA A 267 -13.02 8.55 8.13
C ALA A 267 -14.17 9.17 7.32
N GLU A 268 -14.16 10.50 7.12
CA GLU A 268 -15.12 11.15 6.23
C GLU A 268 -15.00 10.67 4.76
N TYR A 269 -13.84 10.15 4.34
CA TYR A 269 -13.55 9.81 2.96
C TYR A 269 -12.73 8.53 2.75
N ALA A 270 -12.39 7.81 3.80
CA ALA A 270 -11.66 6.56 3.71
C ALA A 270 -12.31 5.47 4.57
N ASP A 271 -12.21 4.22 4.14
CA ASP A 271 -12.68 3.03 4.85
C ASP A 271 -11.56 2.42 5.72
N GLY A 272 -10.32 2.84 5.51
CA GLY A 272 -9.16 2.39 6.27
C GLY A 272 -7.97 3.34 6.13
N ILE A 273 -6.94 3.07 6.91
CA ILE A 273 -5.66 3.78 6.85
C ILE A 273 -4.49 2.81 6.67
N GLY A 274 -3.45 3.28 5.97
CA GLY A 274 -2.16 2.60 5.85
C GLY A 274 -1.05 3.48 6.45
N PRO A 275 -0.77 3.38 7.75
CA PRO A 275 0.30 4.15 8.38
C PRO A 275 1.65 3.43 8.30
N TRP A 276 2.75 4.18 8.31
CA TRP A 276 4.08 3.60 8.53
C TRP A 276 4.21 3.09 9.98
N LYS A 277 4.84 1.92 10.18
CA LYS A 277 4.98 1.28 11.51
C LYS A 277 5.37 2.22 12.67
N PRO A 278 6.38 3.12 12.53
CA PRO A 278 6.75 4.06 13.59
C PRO A 278 5.68 5.09 13.96
N MET A 279 4.65 5.26 13.14
CA MET A 279 3.49 6.10 13.47
C MET A 279 2.57 5.43 14.50
N LEU A 280 2.66 4.11 14.63
CA LEU A 280 1.87 3.30 15.57
C LEU A 280 2.65 2.91 16.82
N VAL A 281 3.92 2.54 16.67
CA VAL A 281 4.85 2.20 17.77
C VAL A 281 6.10 3.04 17.59
N LYS A 282 6.36 3.91 18.55
CA LYS A 282 7.48 4.86 18.47
C LYS A 282 8.83 4.16 18.44
N ASN A 283 9.82 4.72 17.71
CA ASN A 283 11.16 4.16 17.61
C ASN A 283 11.92 4.11 18.96
N GLU A 284 11.53 4.95 19.91
CA GLU A 284 12.08 5.01 21.27
C GLU A 284 11.57 3.88 22.18
N SER A 285 10.66 3.03 21.67
CA SER A 285 10.16 1.86 22.37
C SER A 285 11.27 0.86 22.66
N THR A 286 11.11 0.12 23.75
CA THR A 286 11.96 -1.04 24.11
C THR A 286 11.09 -2.28 24.21
N ALA A 287 11.69 -3.47 24.28
CA ALA A 287 10.97 -4.73 24.41
C ALA A 287 10.06 -4.76 25.66
N ASP A 288 10.49 -4.13 26.75
CA ASP A 288 9.77 -4.07 28.02
C ASP A 288 8.79 -2.88 28.11
N ASN A 289 8.89 -1.90 27.21
CA ASN A 289 8.06 -0.69 27.23
C ASN A 289 7.76 -0.19 25.79
N LEU A 290 6.64 -0.65 25.27
CA LEU A 290 6.15 -0.20 23.96
C LEU A 290 5.41 1.14 24.10
N ILE A 291 5.82 2.14 23.33
CA ILE A 291 5.16 3.44 23.23
C ILE A 291 4.20 3.39 22.05
N ILE A 292 2.99 2.92 22.29
CA ILE A 292 1.92 2.79 21.30
C ILE A 292 1.16 4.12 21.22
N THR A 293 0.87 4.59 20.00
CA THR A 293 0.07 5.80 19.77
C THR A 293 -1.43 5.50 19.76
N ASP A 294 -2.26 6.54 19.89
CA ASP A 294 -3.72 6.38 19.86
C ASP A 294 -4.29 6.18 18.43
N MET A 295 -3.46 6.20 17.37
CA MET A 295 -3.92 6.23 15.97
C MET A 295 -4.81 5.02 15.61
N VAL A 296 -4.43 3.79 16.02
CA VAL A 296 -5.26 2.58 15.77
C VAL A 296 -6.58 2.66 16.51
N LYS A 297 -6.55 3.05 17.78
CA LYS A 297 -7.74 3.23 18.58
C LYS A 297 -8.70 4.26 17.97
N GLU A 298 -8.19 5.44 17.59
CA GLU A 298 -9.00 6.47 16.95
C GLU A 298 -9.54 6.02 15.59
N ALA A 299 -8.75 5.28 14.79
CA ALA A 299 -9.22 4.72 13.53
C ALA A 299 -10.39 3.75 13.74
N HIS A 300 -10.26 2.81 14.69
CA HIS A 300 -11.31 1.85 15.02
C HIS A 300 -12.57 2.52 15.58
N GLU A 301 -12.42 3.53 16.45
CA GLU A 301 -13.54 4.32 16.98
C GLU A 301 -14.35 5.03 15.86
N ASN A 302 -13.71 5.27 14.72
CA ASN A 302 -14.32 5.86 13.53
C ASN A 302 -14.64 4.84 12.41
N GLY A 303 -14.57 3.52 12.70
CA GLY A 303 -14.99 2.47 11.80
C GLY A 303 -14.01 2.17 10.65
N MET A 304 -12.74 2.56 10.77
CA MET A 304 -11.71 2.34 9.78
C MET A 304 -10.83 1.13 10.10
N GLU A 305 -10.46 0.34 9.08
CA GLU A 305 -9.44 -0.71 9.17
C GLU A 305 -8.03 -0.10 9.13
N VAL A 306 -7.04 -0.78 9.76
CA VAL A 306 -5.66 -0.30 9.86
C VAL A 306 -4.68 -1.34 9.33
N HIS A 307 -3.99 -1.02 8.22
CA HIS A 307 -3.06 -1.90 7.52
C HIS A 307 -1.68 -1.23 7.40
N PRO A 308 -0.81 -1.30 8.42
CA PRO A 308 0.49 -0.64 8.38
C PRO A 308 1.48 -1.28 7.42
N TYR A 309 2.40 -0.46 6.90
CA TYR A 309 3.50 -0.83 6.02
C TYR A 309 4.87 -0.55 6.64
N THR A 310 5.97 -1.15 6.25
CA THR A 310 6.11 -2.43 5.57
C THR A 310 6.86 -3.37 6.50
N PHE A 311 6.39 -4.59 6.66
CA PHE A 311 7.01 -5.62 7.48
C PHE A 311 8.06 -6.35 6.65
N ARG A 312 9.33 -6.25 7.04
CA ARG A 312 10.49 -6.77 6.31
C ARG A 312 11.41 -7.54 7.24
N LEU A 313 11.92 -8.66 6.72
CA LEU A 313 12.90 -9.51 7.41
C LEU A 313 14.35 -9.06 7.13
N ASP A 314 14.55 -8.18 6.16
CA ASP A 314 15.87 -7.71 5.76
C ASP A 314 16.63 -7.10 6.93
N GLU A 315 17.98 -7.18 6.87
CA GLU A 315 18.88 -6.60 7.87
C GLU A 315 18.56 -5.13 8.15
N GLY A 316 18.42 -4.78 9.43
CA GLY A 316 18.09 -3.44 9.89
C GLY A 316 16.63 -2.99 9.67
N ARG A 317 15.71 -3.92 9.32
CA ARG A 317 14.28 -3.61 9.11
C ARG A 317 13.37 -4.08 10.23
N ILE A 318 13.86 -4.92 11.12
CA ILE A 318 13.19 -5.27 12.37
C ILE A 318 13.53 -4.17 13.38
N PRO A 319 12.52 -3.53 14.01
CA PRO A 319 12.77 -2.48 14.99
C PRO A 319 13.44 -3.06 16.25
N SER A 320 14.22 -2.23 16.96
CA SER A 320 15.01 -2.67 18.13
C SER A 320 14.19 -3.20 19.30
N TYR A 321 12.92 -2.86 19.37
CA TYR A 321 12.00 -3.34 20.40
C TYR A 321 11.41 -4.72 20.09
N ALA A 322 11.60 -5.24 18.87
CA ALA A 322 11.17 -6.58 18.48
C ALA A 322 12.39 -7.53 18.40
N LYS A 323 12.24 -8.72 18.94
CA LYS A 323 13.28 -9.74 18.98
C LYS A 323 13.60 -10.31 17.59
N ASP A 324 12.56 -10.55 16.82
CA ASP A 324 12.61 -11.13 15.47
C ASP A 324 11.38 -10.69 14.66
N PHE A 325 11.22 -11.25 13.47
CA PHE A 325 10.11 -10.90 12.56
C PHE A 325 8.74 -11.31 13.12
N GLU A 326 8.64 -12.47 13.74
CA GLU A 326 7.41 -13.00 14.33
C GLU A 326 7.00 -12.20 15.58
N ASP A 327 7.95 -11.80 16.41
CA ASP A 327 7.69 -10.91 17.53
C ASP A 327 7.23 -9.52 17.06
N MET A 328 7.80 -9.01 15.96
CA MET A 328 7.30 -7.78 15.32
C MET A 328 5.85 -7.97 14.86
N LEU A 329 5.49 -9.10 14.25
CA LEU A 329 4.10 -9.39 13.87
C LEU A 329 3.18 -9.46 15.09
N ASP A 330 3.60 -10.13 16.18
CA ASP A 330 2.85 -10.21 17.44
C ASP A 330 2.57 -8.82 18.02
N ILE A 331 3.59 -7.98 18.08
CA ILE A 331 3.45 -6.61 18.58
C ILE A 331 2.37 -5.87 17.81
N PHE A 332 2.40 -5.88 16.49
CA PHE A 332 1.44 -5.09 15.69
C PHE A 332 0.06 -5.73 15.60
N LEU A 333 -0.03 -7.03 15.36
CA LEU A 333 -1.32 -7.71 15.19
C LEU A 333 -2.07 -7.91 16.50
N ASN A 334 -1.36 -8.23 17.59
CA ASN A 334 -1.99 -8.60 18.85
C ASN A 334 -1.92 -7.49 19.93
N LYS A 335 -0.78 -6.79 20.09
CA LYS A 335 -0.63 -5.76 21.13
C LYS A 335 -1.12 -4.38 20.66
N VAL A 336 -0.80 -3.98 19.44
CA VAL A 336 -1.30 -2.72 18.81
C VAL A 336 -2.73 -2.92 18.29
N GLY A 337 -3.04 -4.12 17.78
CA GLY A 337 -4.38 -4.50 17.36
C GLY A 337 -4.74 -4.14 15.92
N VAL A 338 -3.75 -3.96 15.02
CA VAL A 338 -4.00 -3.67 13.59
C VAL A 338 -4.74 -4.80 12.89
N ASP A 339 -5.45 -4.51 11.80
CA ASP A 339 -6.33 -5.46 11.09
C ASP A 339 -5.62 -6.27 10.03
N GLY A 340 -4.43 -5.87 9.64
CA GLY A 340 -3.58 -6.59 8.70
C GLY A 340 -2.21 -5.95 8.58
N VAL A 341 -1.36 -6.54 7.74
CA VAL A 341 0.02 -6.06 7.54
C VAL A 341 0.44 -6.14 6.08
N PHE A 342 1.16 -5.11 5.60
CA PHE A 342 1.88 -5.15 4.33
C PHE A 342 3.26 -5.76 4.55
N THR A 343 3.59 -6.85 3.86
CA THR A 343 4.87 -7.54 4.03
C THR A 343 5.52 -7.94 2.72
N ASP A 344 6.86 -7.85 2.67
CA ASP A 344 7.68 -8.37 1.57
C ASP A 344 7.84 -9.92 1.68
N PHE A 345 7.48 -10.52 2.82
CA PHE A 345 7.64 -11.94 3.16
C PHE A 345 6.30 -12.58 3.51
N PRO A 346 5.39 -12.75 2.53
CA PRO A 346 4.01 -13.16 2.80
C PRO A 346 3.89 -14.53 3.46
N ASP A 347 4.74 -15.51 3.11
CA ASP A 347 4.76 -16.85 3.73
C ASP A 347 4.96 -16.79 5.25
N ARG A 348 5.85 -15.91 5.72
CA ARG A 348 6.15 -15.74 7.15
C ARG A 348 4.94 -15.16 7.89
N ALA A 349 4.34 -14.09 7.36
CA ALA A 349 3.18 -13.46 7.97
C ALA A 349 1.93 -14.37 7.91
N VAL A 350 1.71 -15.07 6.81
CA VAL A 350 0.60 -16.04 6.67
C VAL A 350 0.73 -17.17 7.67
N ASN A 351 1.93 -17.75 7.82
CA ASN A 351 2.17 -18.80 8.80
C ASN A 351 1.91 -18.32 10.23
N PHE A 352 2.35 -17.10 10.57
CA PHE A 352 2.10 -16.49 11.87
C PHE A 352 0.59 -16.31 12.14
N VAL A 353 -0.12 -15.69 11.22
CA VAL A 353 -1.57 -15.42 11.36
C VAL A 353 -2.38 -16.72 11.45
N ARG A 354 -2.01 -17.75 10.68
CA ARG A 354 -2.71 -19.05 10.69
C ARG A 354 -2.41 -19.91 11.91
N ALA A 355 -1.20 -19.80 12.47
CA ALA A 355 -0.83 -20.50 13.70
C ALA A 355 -1.51 -19.89 14.95
N SER A 356 -2.01 -18.65 14.85
CA SER A 356 -2.68 -17.94 15.93
C SER A 356 -4.20 -18.15 15.97
N LYS A 357 -4.74 -18.92 15.00
CA LYS A 357 -6.14 -19.36 14.91
C LYS A 357 -6.32 -20.73 15.55
#